data_5d16800423788a10e7d46bb231d96b92
#
_entry.id   5d16800423788a10e7d46bb231d96b92
#
_cell.length_a   1.000
_cell.length_b   1.000
_cell.length_c   1.000
_cell.angle_alpha   90.00
_cell.angle_beta   90.00
_cell.angle_gamma   90.00
#
_symmetry.space_group_name_H-M   'P 1'
#
loop_
_entity.id
_entity.type
_entity.pdbx_description
1 polymer ?
#
loop_
_entity_poly.entity_id
_entity_poly.type
_entity_poly.pdbx_seq_one_letter_code
_entity_poly.pdbx_strand_id
1 'polypeptide(L)'
;MDEPAKRPGALPNLLRILALLVVIAVTVYIYSIRDSVKEFATYGYPGIFLVTLMANATVFIPAPGVAVVFAMGNIFNPLGVGLAAGTGGALGELSGYLAGFSGQAVIENTKVYERIHPWVNKYGSWTIFLLAVIPNPFFDIAGVAAGIAKMSLRRFLLACWLGELIKMSIFAYAGFYSLDWLTNKF
;
A
#
# COMPACT_ATOMS: atom_id res chain seq x y z
N MET A 1 4.14 30.50 -29.08
CA MET A 1 3.76 29.29 -29.82
C MET A 1 3.61 28.20 -28.78
N ASP A 2 2.38 27.96 -28.33
CA ASP A 2 2.08 26.95 -27.30
C ASP A 2 2.02 25.60 -27.97
N GLU A 3 2.91 24.69 -27.59
CA GLU A 3 2.86 23.28 -28.01
C GLU A 3 1.57 22.64 -27.47
N PRO A 4 0.76 21.99 -28.32
CA PRO A 4 -0.47 21.35 -27.84
C PRO A 4 -0.11 20.17 -26.92
N ALA A 5 -0.67 20.18 -25.70
CA ALA A 5 -0.52 19.11 -24.71
C ALA A 5 -0.86 17.76 -25.36
N LYS A 6 0.12 16.87 -25.45
CA LYS A 6 -0.05 15.48 -25.95
C LYS A 6 -1.13 14.81 -25.10
N ARG A 7 -2.26 14.45 -25.73
CA ARG A 7 -3.30 13.63 -25.10
C ARG A 7 -2.69 12.29 -24.69
N PRO A 8 -2.93 11.80 -23.48
CA PRO A 8 -2.43 10.50 -23.06
C PRO A 8 -2.96 9.43 -24.02
N GLY A 9 -2.06 8.60 -24.54
CA GLY A 9 -2.41 7.54 -25.49
C GLY A 9 -3.43 6.55 -24.89
N ALA A 10 -4.17 5.85 -25.73
CA ALA A 10 -5.21 4.89 -25.32
C ALA A 10 -4.65 3.76 -24.41
N LEU A 11 -3.41 3.36 -24.59
CA LEU A 11 -2.74 2.27 -23.86
C LEU A 11 -2.67 2.50 -22.32
N PRO A 12 -2.24 3.68 -21.82
CA PRO A 12 -2.23 3.92 -20.36
C PRO A 12 -3.64 3.95 -19.75
N ASN A 13 -4.65 4.36 -20.50
CA ASN A 13 -6.03 4.34 -20.03
C ASN A 13 -6.58 2.90 -19.98
N LEU A 14 -6.24 2.05 -20.95
CA LEU A 14 -6.61 0.64 -20.94
C LEU A 14 -5.99 -0.10 -19.75
N LEU A 15 -4.72 0.12 -19.46
CA LEU A 15 -4.04 -0.47 -18.29
C LEU A 15 -4.66 -0.03 -16.96
N ARG A 16 -5.07 1.23 -16.84
CA ARG A 16 -5.76 1.75 -15.64
C ARG A 16 -7.14 1.12 -15.46
N ILE A 17 -7.91 0.97 -16.55
CA ILE A 17 -9.21 0.30 -16.54
C ILE A 17 -9.03 -1.18 -16.18
N LEU A 18 -8.05 -1.86 -16.74
CA LEU A 18 -7.75 -3.25 -16.42
C LEU A 18 -7.39 -3.42 -14.93
N ALA A 19 -6.51 -2.57 -14.41
CA ALA A 19 -6.15 -2.57 -12.99
C ALA A 19 -7.37 -2.36 -12.09
N LEU A 20 -8.24 -1.41 -12.44
CA LEU A 20 -9.49 -1.17 -11.71
C LEU A 20 -10.42 -2.39 -11.74
N LEU A 21 -10.58 -3.01 -12.89
CA LEU A 21 -11.39 -4.23 -13.04
C LEU A 21 -10.84 -5.40 -12.22
N VAL A 22 -9.53 -5.56 -12.17
CA VAL A 22 -8.88 -6.58 -11.33
C VAL A 22 -9.15 -6.31 -9.85
N VAL A 23 -9.01 -5.06 -9.40
CA VAL A 23 -9.31 -4.68 -8.00
C VAL A 23 -10.78 -4.97 -7.67
N ILE A 24 -11.71 -4.58 -8.54
CA ILE A 24 -13.15 -4.86 -8.34
C ILE A 24 -13.41 -6.37 -8.31
N ALA A 25 -12.85 -7.13 -9.25
CA ALA A 25 -13.03 -8.58 -9.31
C ALA A 25 -12.50 -9.28 -8.05
N VAL A 26 -11.30 -8.90 -7.55
CA VAL A 26 -10.73 -9.43 -6.32
C VAL A 26 -11.59 -9.07 -5.11
N THR A 27 -12.07 -7.83 -5.03
CA THR A 27 -12.95 -7.39 -3.93
C THR A 27 -14.26 -8.17 -3.92
N VAL A 28 -14.90 -8.33 -5.08
CA VAL A 28 -16.14 -9.11 -5.24
C VAL A 28 -15.89 -10.59 -4.90
N TYR A 29 -14.78 -11.17 -5.36
CA TYR A 29 -14.42 -12.55 -5.05
C TYR A 29 -14.22 -12.75 -3.54
N ILE A 30 -13.45 -11.90 -2.86
CA ILE A 30 -13.25 -11.97 -1.41
C ILE A 30 -14.58 -11.82 -0.67
N TYR A 31 -15.45 -10.90 -1.13
CA TYR A 31 -16.77 -10.73 -0.57
C TYR A 31 -17.64 -11.99 -0.75
N SER A 32 -17.58 -12.66 -1.90
CA SER A 32 -18.37 -13.87 -2.18
C SER A 32 -17.96 -15.08 -1.33
N ILE A 33 -16.68 -15.16 -0.92
CA ILE A 33 -16.17 -16.27 -0.07
C ILE A 33 -16.13 -15.93 1.42
N ARG A 34 -16.68 -14.76 1.83
CA ARG A 34 -16.59 -14.26 3.21
C ARG A 34 -17.05 -15.23 4.28
N ASP A 35 -18.06 -16.05 3.99
CA ASP A 35 -18.60 -17.02 4.95
C ASP A 35 -17.66 -18.23 5.12
N SER A 36 -17.03 -18.68 4.05
CA SER A 36 -15.96 -19.69 4.12
C SER A 36 -14.71 -19.15 4.83
N VAL A 37 -14.39 -17.87 4.66
CA VAL A 37 -13.24 -17.24 5.33
C VAL A 37 -13.42 -17.13 6.84
N LYS A 38 -14.67 -17.05 7.34
CA LYS A 38 -14.95 -17.09 8.79
C LYS A 38 -14.53 -18.40 9.44
N GLU A 39 -14.62 -19.52 8.73
CA GLU A 39 -14.16 -20.83 9.20
C GLU A 39 -12.63 -20.88 9.33
N PHE A 40 -11.91 -20.10 8.52
CA PHE A 40 -10.46 -19.95 8.56
C PHE A 40 -9.98 -18.77 9.40
N ALA A 41 -10.80 -18.30 10.35
CA ALA A 41 -10.48 -17.12 11.19
C ALA A 41 -9.10 -17.23 11.87
N THR A 42 -8.65 -18.45 12.22
CA THR A 42 -7.31 -18.69 12.79
C THR A 42 -6.17 -18.29 11.84
N TYR A 43 -6.39 -18.34 10.52
CA TYR A 43 -5.40 -17.97 9.51
C TYR A 43 -5.66 -16.59 8.90
N GLY A 44 -6.76 -15.92 9.27
CA GLY A 44 -7.17 -14.66 8.68
C GLY A 44 -6.12 -13.55 8.81
N TYR A 45 -5.67 -13.27 10.03
CA TYR A 45 -4.65 -12.25 10.27
C TYR A 45 -3.28 -12.61 9.71
N PRO A 46 -2.74 -13.82 9.87
CA PRO A 46 -1.53 -14.25 9.19
C PRO A 46 -1.63 -14.18 7.66
N GLY A 47 -2.78 -14.55 7.09
CA GLY A 47 -3.03 -14.43 5.66
C GLY A 47 -3.00 -12.98 5.18
N ILE A 48 -3.66 -12.07 5.90
CA ILE A 48 -3.66 -10.62 5.62
C ILE A 48 -2.22 -10.07 5.71
N PHE A 49 -1.48 -10.43 6.74
CA PHE A 49 -0.07 -10.06 6.90
C PHE A 49 0.76 -10.50 5.69
N LEU A 50 0.67 -11.77 5.27
CA LEU A 50 1.43 -12.29 4.14
C LEU A 50 1.06 -11.61 2.81
N VAL A 51 -0.24 -11.40 2.56
CA VAL A 51 -0.71 -10.72 1.34
C VAL A 51 -0.17 -9.29 1.27
N THR A 52 -0.26 -8.54 2.36
CA THR A 52 0.23 -7.15 2.38
C THR A 52 1.76 -7.07 2.35
N LEU A 53 2.46 -8.01 2.99
CA LEU A 53 3.92 -8.13 2.88
C LEU A 53 4.32 -8.36 1.42
N MET A 54 3.70 -9.32 0.74
CA MET A 54 4.00 -9.62 -0.67
C MET A 54 3.61 -8.48 -1.59
N ALA A 55 2.47 -7.84 -1.33
CA ALA A 55 2.00 -6.69 -2.11
C ALA A 55 3.01 -5.53 -2.10
N ASN A 56 3.57 -5.23 -0.93
CA ASN A 56 4.54 -4.15 -0.75
C ASN A 56 6.00 -4.58 -0.99
N ALA A 57 6.29 -5.87 -1.00
CA ALA A 57 7.63 -6.36 -1.35
C ALA A 57 7.93 -6.29 -2.86
N THR A 58 6.90 -6.12 -3.69
CA THR A 58 7.03 -6.04 -5.14
C THR A 58 6.86 -4.60 -5.60
N VAL A 59 7.97 -3.92 -5.88
CA VAL A 59 8.00 -2.51 -6.35
C VAL A 59 7.26 -2.33 -7.69
N PHE A 60 7.08 -3.40 -8.47
CA PHE A 60 6.59 -3.32 -9.86
C PHE A 60 5.14 -3.77 -10.05
N ILE A 61 4.54 -4.46 -9.10
CA ILE A 61 3.18 -4.98 -9.26
C ILE A 61 2.28 -4.24 -8.26
N PRO A 62 1.41 -3.33 -8.73
CA PRO A 62 0.44 -2.71 -7.84
C PRO A 62 -0.56 -3.77 -7.39
N ALA A 63 -0.24 -4.45 -6.31
CA ALA A 63 -1.14 -5.43 -5.73
C ALA A 63 -2.28 -4.71 -4.99
N PRO A 64 -3.50 -5.22 -5.03
CA PRO A 64 -4.69 -4.59 -4.44
C PRO A 64 -4.72 -4.73 -2.90
N GLY A 65 -3.57 -4.59 -2.24
CA GLY A 65 -3.42 -4.79 -0.79
C GLY A 65 -4.44 -3.99 0.03
N VAL A 66 -4.66 -2.74 -0.34
CA VAL A 66 -5.66 -1.87 0.31
C VAL A 66 -7.09 -2.39 0.10
N ALA A 67 -7.42 -2.91 -1.09
CA ALA A 67 -8.74 -3.49 -1.36
C ALA A 67 -8.98 -4.76 -0.53
N VAL A 68 -7.95 -5.59 -0.37
CA VAL A 68 -8.00 -6.77 0.52
C VAL A 68 -8.24 -6.34 1.96
N VAL A 69 -7.51 -5.35 2.46
CA VAL A 69 -7.65 -4.81 3.82
C VAL A 69 -9.07 -4.26 4.05
N PHE A 70 -9.60 -3.50 3.10
CA PHE A 70 -10.96 -2.98 3.14
C PHE A 70 -11.99 -4.12 3.22
N ALA A 71 -11.88 -5.13 2.36
CA ALA A 71 -12.78 -6.28 2.36
C ALA A 71 -12.67 -7.11 3.64
N MET A 72 -11.44 -7.32 4.15
CA MET A 72 -11.19 -8.09 5.37
C MET A 72 -11.64 -7.37 6.64
N GLY A 73 -11.67 -6.03 6.64
CA GLY A 73 -12.22 -5.24 7.73
C GLY A 73 -13.70 -5.52 8.02
N ASN A 74 -14.45 -5.99 7.01
CA ASN A 74 -15.84 -6.42 7.16
C ASN A 74 -16.00 -7.81 7.80
N ILE A 75 -14.96 -8.65 7.67
CA ILE A 75 -15.02 -10.07 8.05
C ILE A 75 -14.41 -10.28 9.44
N PHE A 76 -13.30 -9.56 9.69
CA PHE A 76 -12.52 -9.66 10.92
C PHE A 76 -12.57 -8.35 11.72
N ASN A 77 -12.08 -8.42 12.97
CA ASN A 77 -11.92 -7.21 13.75
C ASN A 77 -11.00 -6.20 13.02
N PRO A 78 -11.48 -4.99 12.72
CA PRO A 78 -10.74 -4.02 11.89
C PRO A 78 -9.41 -3.60 12.49
N LEU A 79 -9.28 -3.55 13.82
CA LEU A 79 -8.01 -3.25 14.47
C LEU A 79 -6.99 -4.37 14.21
N GLY A 80 -7.41 -5.65 14.35
CA GLY A 80 -6.56 -6.80 14.03
C GLY A 80 -6.13 -6.81 12.55
N VAL A 81 -7.05 -6.48 11.65
CA VAL A 81 -6.76 -6.34 10.21
C VAL A 81 -5.72 -5.24 9.97
N GLY A 82 -5.91 -4.06 10.57
CA GLY A 82 -4.99 -2.95 10.46
C GLY A 82 -3.58 -3.27 11.00
N LEU A 83 -3.51 -3.97 12.14
CA LEU A 83 -2.24 -4.41 12.74
C LEU A 83 -1.52 -5.43 11.85
N ALA A 84 -2.22 -6.46 11.38
CA ALA A 84 -1.65 -7.49 10.52
C ALA A 84 -1.18 -6.89 9.18
N ALA A 85 -2.05 -6.12 8.52
CA ALA A 85 -1.76 -5.51 7.24
C ALA A 85 -0.66 -4.44 7.32
N GLY A 86 -0.72 -3.57 8.32
CA GLY A 86 0.29 -2.53 8.51
C GLY A 86 1.67 -3.10 8.82
N THR A 87 1.73 -4.19 9.59
CA THR A 87 3.00 -4.86 9.90
C THR A 87 3.56 -5.57 8.66
N GLY A 88 2.71 -6.31 7.92
CA GLY A 88 3.10 -6.95 6.67
C GLY A 88 3.56 -5.93 5.63
N GLY A 89 2.79 -4.85 5.44
CA GLY A 89 3.12 -3.77 4.52
C GLY A 89 4.48 -3.13 4.82
N ALA A 90 4.71 -2.74 6.08
CA ALA A 90 5.97 -2.12 6.49
C ALA A 90 7.19 -3.03 6.29
N LEU A 91 7.04 -4.34 6.51
CA LEU A 91 8.12 -5.30 6.23
C LEU A 91 8.33 -5.49 4.73
N GLY A 92 7.26 -5.44 3.92
CA GLY A 92 7.37 -5.49 2.47
C GLY A 92 8.20 -4.34 1.89
N GLU A 93 8.05 -3.13 2.44
CA GLU A 93 8.80 -1.93 2.03
C GLU A 93 10.32 -2.04 2.23
N LEU A 94 10.80 -3.04 3.00
CA LEU A 94 12.22 -3.31 3.11
C LEU A 94 12.89 -3.62 1.77
N SER A 95 12.15 -4.19 0.83
CA SER A 95 12.69 -4.51 -0.50
C SER A 95 13.14 -3.24 -1.23
N GLY A 96 12.30 -2.20 -1.25
CA GLY A 96 12.63 -0.90 -1.82
C GLY A 96 13.79 -0.21 -1.09
N TYR A 97 13.74 -0.21 0.25
CA TYR A 97 14.84 0.34 1.07
C TYR A 97 16.18 -0.36 0.79
N LEU A 98 16.21 -1.70 0.78
CA LEU A 98 17.43 -2.46 0.53
C LEU A 98 17.94 -2.27 -0.90
N ALA A 99 17.05 -2.20 -1.89
CA ALA A 99 17.43 -1.89 -3.26
C ALA A 99 18.12 -0.52 -3.37
N GLY A 100 17.57 0.50 -2.70
CA GLY A 100 18.20 1.82 -2.63
C GLY A 100 19.53 1.82 -1.88
N PHE A 101 19.57 1.13 -0.73
CA PHE A 101 20.78 1.05 0.10
C PHE A 101 21.94 0.34 -0.59
N SER A 102 21.67 -0.70 -1.39
CA SER A 102 22.68 -1.44 -2.15
C SER A 102 23.18 -0.70 -3.39
N GLY A 103 22.54 0.41 -3.77
CA GLY A 103 22.86 1.14 -5.00
C GLY A 103 22.39 0.45 -6.28
N GLN A 104 21.59 -0.62 -6.18
CA GLN A 104 21.07 -1.40 -7.32
C GLN A 104 19.68 -0.96 -7.78
N ALA A 105 19.10 0.07 -7.16
CA ALA A 105 17.77 0.53 -7.51
C ALA A 105 17.74 1.18 -8.89
N VAL A 106 16.94 0.60 -9.79
CA VAL A 106 16.53 1.27 -11.02
C VAL A 106 15.36 2.17 -10.69
N ILE A 107 15.56 3.49 -10.79
CA ILE A 107 14.51 4.47 -10.52
C ILE A 107 13.79 4.75 -11.84
N GLU A 108 12.63 4.11 -12.03
CA GLU A 108 11.81 4.32 -13.24
C GLU A 108 11.24 5.73 -13.33
N ASN A 109 10.97 6.37 -12.20
CA ASN A 109 10.42 7.72 -12.16
C ASN A 109 11.38 8.70 -11.48
N THR A 110 12.40 9.12 -12.23
CA THR A 110 13.42 10.07 -11.77
C THR A 110 12.83 11.39 -11.28
N LYS A 111 11.77 11.91 -11.90
CA LYS A 111 11.12 13.18 -11.49
C LYS A 111 10.49 13.07 -10.10
N VAL A 112 9.89 11.93 -9.76
CA VAL A 112 9.33 11.70 -8.43
C VAL A 112 10.43 11.54 -7.40
N TYR A 113 11.48 10.79 -7.75
CA TYR A 113 12.67 10.63 -6.90
C TYR A 113 13.33 11.97 -6.60
N GLU A 114 13.59 12.81 -7.61
CA GLU A 114 14.18 14.15 -7.46
C GLU A 114 13.35 15.06 -6.54
N ARG A 115 12.04 14.84 -6.48
CA ARG A 115 11.14 15.58 -5.58
C ARG A 115 11.14 15.04 -4.15
N ILE A 116 11.20 13.73 -3.96
CA ILE A 116 11.11 13.07 -2.65
C ILE A 116 12.47 13.08 -1.94
N HIS A 117 13.57 12.81 -2.64
CA HIS A 117 14.91 12.69 -2.06
C HIS A 117 15.36 13.91 -1.23
N PRO A 118 15.13 15.17 -1.63
CA PRO A 118 15.45 16.33 -0.79
C PRO A 118 14.66 16.35 0.52
N TRP A 119 13.40 15.89 0.50
CA TRP A 119 12.55 15.83 1.70
C TRP A 119 13.05 14.74 2.66
N VAL A 120 13.42 13.57 2.13
CA VAL A 120 14.02 12.50 2.93
C VAL A 120 15.32 12.97 3.59
N ASN A 121 16.17 13.69 2.86
CA ASN A 121 17.41 14.23 3.40
C ASN A 121 17.17 15.32 4.47
N LYS A 122 16.14 16.17 4.29
CA LYS A 122 15.86 17.28 5.19
C LYS A 122 15.08 16.86 6.43
N TYR A 123 14.04 16.04 6.26
CA TYR A 123 13.08 15.70 7.33
C TYR A 123 13.17 14.24 7.78
N GLY A 124 13.94 13.42 7.09
CA GLY A 124 14.22 12.04 7.48
C GLY A 124 12.98 11.19 7.68
N SER A 125 12.85 10.62 8.87
CA SER A 125 11.76 9.69 9.24
C SER A 125 10.37 10.31 9.13
N TRP A 126 10.23 11.62 9.32
CA TRP A 126 8.93 12.30 9.17
C TRP A 126 8.41 12.23 7.75
N THR A 127 9.29 12.36 6.74
CA THR A 127 8.90 12.20 5.34
C THR A 127 8.37 10.80 5.08
N ILE A 128 9.08 9.77 5.56
CA ILE A 128 8.66 8.37 5.42
C ILE A 128 7.32 8.13 6.10
N PHE A 129 7.15 8.60 7.34
CA PHE A 129 5.90 8.47 8.08
C PHE A 129 4.72 9.11 7.33
N LEU A 130 4.84 10.37 6.91
CA LEU A 130 3.76 11.07 6.23
C LEU A 130 3.39 10.41 4.89
N LEU A 131 4.39 9.99 4.11
CA LEU A 131 4.14 9.28 2.86
C LEU A 131 3.53 7.89 3.07
N ALA A 132 3.87 7.21 4.18
CA ALA A 132 3.27 5.93 4.54
C ALA A 132 1.81 6.04 4.99
N VAL A 133 1.45 7.13 5.69
CA VAL A 133 0.05 7.40 6.11
C VAL A 133 -0.85 7.70 4.92
N ILE A 134 -0.35 8.46 3.95
CA ILE A 134 -1.16 8.91 2.82
C ILE A 134 -1.16 7.81 1.75
N PRO A 135 -2.33 7.34 1.29
CA PRO A 135 -2.40 6.41 0.16
C PRO A 135 -1.88 7.08 -1.11
N ASN A 136 -0.69 6.71 -1.54
CA ASN A 136 -0.06 7.27 -2.72
C ASN A 136 0.79 6.21 -3.44
N PRO A 137 0.88 6.26 -4.78
CA PRO A 137 1.65 5.29 -5.57
C PRO A 137 3.17 5.54 -5.54
N PHE A 138 3.63 6.54 -4.78
CA PHE A 138 5.03 6.98 -4.77
C PHE A 138 5.78 6.53 -3.52
N PHE A 139 5.12 5.79 -2.64
CA PHE A 139 5.72 5.39 -1.36
C PHE A 139 6.91 4.44 -1.56
N ASP A 140 6.83 3.52 -2.53
CA ASP A 140 7.93 2.62 -2.89
C ASP A 140 9.21 3.40 -3.24
N ILE A 141 9.04 4.52 -3.96
CA ILE A 141 10.16 5.41 -4.31
C ILE A 141 10.74 6.10 -3.05
N ALA A 142 9.91 6.37 -2.05
CA ALA A 142 10.37 6.92 -0.78
C ALA A 142 11.23 5.91 0.00
N GLY A 143 10.89 4.63 -0.04
CA GLY A 143 11.72 3.54 0.49
C GLY A 143 13.10 3.50 -0.18
N VAL A 144 13.12 3.51 -1.51
CA VAL A 144 14.37 3.59 -2.29
C VAL A 144 15.18 4.84 -1.95
N ALA A 145 14.54 6.01 -1.87
CA ALA A 145 15.20 7.27 -1.52
C ALA A 145 15.80 7.24 -0.11
N ALA A 146 15.10 6.63 0.86
CA ALA A 146 15.60 6.43 2.22
C ALA A 146 16.83 5.51 2.25
N GLY A 147 16.81 4.45 1.43
CA GLY A 147 17.96 3.54 1.25
C GLY A 147 19.18 4.24 0.67
N ILE A 148 19.03 5.02 -0.41
CA ILE A 148 20.10 5.81 -1.04
C ILE A 148 20.66 6.85 -0.05
N ALA A 149 19.79 7.51 0.72
CA ALA A 149 20.18 8.45 1.76
C ALA A 149 20.84 7.77 2.98
N LYS A 150 20.98 6.44 2.96
CA LYS A 150 21.56 5.63 4.06
C LYS A 150 20.90 5.92 5.41
N MET A 151 19.58 6.18 5.41
CA MET A 151 18.82 6.32 6.65
C MET A 151 18.97 5.04 7.49
N SER A 152 19.08 5.16 8.82
CA SER A 152 19.17 3.96 9.65
C SER A 152 17.91 3.10 9.52
N LEU A 153 18.09 1.79 9.32
CA LEU A 153 16.99 0.82 9.12
C LEU A 153 15.91 0.92 10.21
N ARG A 154 16.31 1.08 11.47
CA ARG A 154 15.39 1.21 12.59
C ARG A 154 14.47 2.43 12.45
N ARG A 155 15.02 3.59 12.06
CA ARG A 155 14.24 4.81 11.86
C ARG A 155 13.30 4.68 10.66
N PHE A 156 13.77 4.07 9.58
CA PHE A 156 12.94 3.78 8.41
C PHE A 156 11.77 2.89 8.78
N LEU A 157 12.05 1.71 9.38
CA LEU A 157 11.03 0.74 9.75
C LEU A 157 10.00 1.29 10.73
N LEU A 158 10.41 2.00 11.77
CA LEU A 158 9.48 2.55 12.75
C LEU A 158 8.55 3.59 12.11
N ALA A 159 9.11 4.49 11.29
CA ALA A 159 8.31 5.51 10.62
C ALA A 159 7.34 4.89 9.61
N CYS A 160 7.82 3.94 8.80
CA CYS A 160 7.02 3.19 7.85
C CYS A 160 5.91 2.40 8.57
N TRP A 161 6.26 1.65 9.61
CA TRP A 161 5.32 0.81 10.37
C TRP A 161 4.19 1.63 10.99
N LEU A 162 4.52 2.74 11.66
CA LEU A 162 3.50 3.62 12.23
C LEU A 162 2.57 4.21 11.15
N GLY A 163 3.13 4.63 10.02
CA GLY A 163 2.34 5.15 8.91
C GLY A 163 1.44 4.09 8.29
N GLU A 164 1.99 2.89 8.02
CA GLU A 164 1.24 1.76 7.48
C GLU A 164 0.12 1.31 8.43
N LEU A 165 0.38 1.26 9.76
CA LEU A 165 -0.64 0.92 10.74
C LEU A 165 -1.83 1.88 10.68
N ILE A 166 -1.57 3.18 10.63
CA ILE A 166 -2.62 4.20 10.54
C ILE A 166 -3.39 4.02 9.24
N LYS A 167 -2.70 3.96 8.10
CA LYS A 167 -3.30 3.80 6.78
C LYS A 167 -4.17 2.55 6.70
N MET A 168 -3.64 1.38 7.05
CA MET A 168 -4.35 0.12 6.96
C MET A 168 -5.51 0.03 7.95
N SER A 169 -5.38 0.62 9.14
CA SER A 169 -6.49 0.72 10.10
C SER A 169 -7.64 1.58 9.53
N ILE A 170 -7.35 2.72 8.92
CA ILE A 170 -8.37 3.57 8.29
C ILE A 170 -9.16 2.78 7.24
N PHE A 171 -8.46 2.03 6.37
CA PHE A 171 -9.13 1.21 5.34
C PHE A 171 -9.90 0.03 5.92
N ALA A 172 -9.38 -0.63 6.96
CA ALA A 172 -10.10 -1.71 7.63
C ALA A 172 -11.39 -1.22 8.31
N TYR A 173 -11.32 -0.07 9.01
CA TYR A 173 -12.52 0.54 9.60
C TYR A 173 -13.48 1.08 8.54
N ALA A 174 -13.00 1.67 7.46
CA ALA A 174 -13.85 2.08 6.35
C ALA A 174 -14.60 0.87 5.74
N GLY A 175 -13.93 -0.28 5.61
CA GLY A 175 -14.55 -1.53 5.22
C GLY A 175 -15.63 -1.97 6.22
N PHE A 176 -15.33 -2.00 7.50
CA PHE A 176 -16.24 -2.40 8.57
C PHE A 176 -17.54 -1.58 8.55
N TYR A 177 -17.44 -0.27 8.51
CA TYR A 177 -18.62 0.60 8.52
C TYR A 177 -19.37 0.66 7.19
N SER A 178 -18.77 0.26 6.07
CA SER A 178 -19.43 0.30 4.76
C SER A 178 -20.60 -0.67 4.66
N LEU A 179 -20.53 -1.84 5.31
CA LEU A 179 -21.63 -2.81 5.34
C LEU A 179 -22.73 -2.42 6.32
N ASP A 180 -22.40 -1.91 7.49
CA ASP A 180 -23.41 -1.44 8.45
C ASP A 180 -24.31 -0.37 7.82
N TRP A 181 -23.71 0.50 6.99
CA TRP A 181 -24.48 1.52 6.28
C TRP A 181 -25.40 0.91 5.21
N LEU A 182 -24.94 -0.14 4.50
CA LEU A 182 -25.76 -0.82 3.48
C LEU A 182 -26.87 -1.65 4.09
N THR A 183 -26.60 -2.40 5.17
CA THR A 183 -27.61 -3.28 5.81
C THR A 183 -28.67 -2.53 6.61
N ASN A 184 -28.35 -1.32 7.10
CA ASN A 184 -29.32 -0.49 7.85
C ASN A 184 -30.19 0.40 6.94
N LYS A 185 -29.94 0.44 5.63
CA LYS A 185 -30.71 1.26 4.68
C LYS A 185 -31.66 0.46 3.79
N PHE A 186 -31.56 -0.85 3.78
CA PHE A 186 -32.40 -1.78 3.02
C PHE A 186 -32.92 -2.90 3.92
#